data_f40b2a020ce25c8ec339cb3c70fe1ddd
#
_entry.id   f40b2a020ce25c8ec339cb3c70fe1ddd
#
_cell.length_a   1.000
_cell.length_b   1.000
_cell.length_c   1.000
_cell.angle_alpha   90.00
_cell.angle_beta   90.00
_cell.angle_gamma   90.00
#
_symmetry.space_group_name_H-M   'P 1'
#
loop_
_entity.id
_entity.type
_entity.pdbx_description
1 polymer ?
#
loop_
_entity_poly.entity_id
_entity_poly.type
_entity_poly.pdbx_seq_one_letter_code
_entity_poly.pdbx_strand_id
1 'polypeptide(L)'
;MIKRTLCFSHPAYLSLRNGQLVVKLEKHDDEPERQATVPIEDIGVVVLDHRQITLTHGALSALVAGNAAVITCDDRHMPVGLLLPLEGHTVQSERFQDQLGASLPLKKQLWQQTVQQKIRNQAALLRELHGIEVGNMHRWASDVRSGDSTNLEARAAAFYWSQMFPTLPSFTRSREGDYPNALLNYGYAILRAVVARALVGSGLLPTLGIHHHNRYNAYCLADDVMEPYRPYVDRLVVQTMAECCDVEVTTDIKRRLLTVPTLEVRIGGQRSPLMVAASTTTASLARCFSGENRRISYPEM
;
A
#
# COMPACT_ATOMS: atom_id res chain seq x y z
N MET A 1 -1.24 16.30 6.79
CA MET A 1 -0.97 15.81 8.18
C MET A 1 -0.60 14.33 8.11
N ILE A 2 0.47 13.92 8.81
CA ILE A 2 0.89 12.51 8.88
C ILE A 2 -0.06 11.82 9.86
N LYS A 3 -0.81 10.82 9.39
CA LYS A 3 -1.73 10.04 10.23
C LYS A 3 -1.04 8.79 10.78
N ARG A 4 -1.47 8.34 11.97
CA ARG A 4 -0.91 7.19 12.68
C ARG A 4 -1.40 5.87 12.11
N THR A 5 -0.54 4.85 12.19
CA THR A 5 -0.92 3.45 12.03
C THR A 5 -1.00 2.81 13.40
N LEU A 6 -2.15 2.22 13.73
CA LEU A 6 -2.37 1.48 14.97
C LEU A 6 -2.48 0.00 14.65
N CYS A 7 -1.79 -0.85 15.41
CA CYS A 7 -1.89 -2.30 15.29
C CYS A 7 -2.23 -2.90 16.65
N PHE A 8 -3.24 -3.76 16.66
CA PHE A 8 -3.70 -4.48 17.83
C PHE A 8 -3.46 -5.97 17.63
N SER A 9 -2.38 -6.50 18.21
CA SER A 9 -1.97 -7.91 18.16
C SER A 9 -2.25 -8.67 19.46
N HIS A 10 -2.94 -8.06 20.41
CA HIS A 10 -3.34 -8.62 21.69
C HIS A 10 -4.81 -8.32 21.95
N PRO A 11 -5.47 -9.01 22.90
CA PRO A 11 -6.81 -8.69 23.34
C PRO A 11 -6.95 -7.21 23.67
N ALA A 12 -7.97 -6.56 23.11
CA ALA A 12 -8.20 -5.13 23.31
C ALA A 12 -9.68 -4.79 23.19
N TYR A 13 -10.12 -3.81 23.99
CA TYR A 13 -11.44 -3.20 23.87
C TYR A 13 -11.31 -1.78 23.33
N LEU A 14 -11.88 -1.56 22.14
CA LEU A 14 -11.80 -0.31 21.40
C LEU A 14 -13.14 0.41 21.42
N SER A 15 -13.19 1.63 21.97
CA SER A 15 -14.40 2.44 22.08
C SER A 15 -14.15 3.89 21.68
N LEU A 16 -15.24 4.64 21.49
CA LEU A 16 -15.18 6.06 21.16
C LEU A 16 -15.56 6.89 22.39
N ARG A 17 -14.77 7.92 22.71
CA ARG A 17 -15.12 8.93 23.70
C ARG A 17 -14.54 10.29 23.31
N ASN A 18 -15.37 11.32 23.25
CA ASN A 18 -14.97 12.71 22.96
C ASN A 18 -14.11 12.84 21.68
N GLY A 19 -14.50 12.16 20.57
CA GLY A 19 -13.75 12.19 19.30
C GLY A 19 -12.43 11.43 19.33
N GLN A 20 -12.16 10.66 20.37
CA GLN A 20 -10.94 9.88 20.53
C GLN A 20 -11.25 8.37 20.54
N LEU A 21 -10.40 7.60 19.90
CA LEU A 21 -10.36 6.15 20.07
C LEU A 21 -9.78 5.85 21.45
N VAL A 22 -10.57 5.23 22.30
CA VAL A 22 -10.13 4.75 23.62
C VAL A 22 -9.75 3.29 23.48
N VAL A 23 -8.50 2.98 23.80
CA VAL A 23 -7.92 1.64 23.77
C VAL A 23 -7.76 1.15 25.20
N LYS A 24 -8.42 0.06 25.54
CA LYS A 24 -8.20 -0.66 26.80
C LYS A 24 -7.57 -2.01 26.48
N LEU A 25 -6.40 -2.27 27.05
CA LEU A 25 -5.72 -3.57 26.97
C LEU A 25 -6.08 -4.39 28.20
N GLU A 26 -6.40 -5.68 27.99
CA GLU A 26 -6.67 -6.58 29.11
C GLU A 26 -5.44 -6.76 29.98
N LYS A 27 -5.66 -6.98 31.29
CA LYS A 27 -4.61 -7.31 32.25
C LYS A 27 -3.93 -8.60 31.86
N HIS A 28 -2.61 -8.59 31.72
CA HIS A 28 -1.77 -9.78 31.90
C HIS A 28 -1.21 -9.78 33.33
N ASP A 29 -1.30 -10.89 33.99
CA ASP A 29 -1.08 -11.30 35.38
C ASP A 29 -0.45 -10.32 36.40
N ASP A 30 0.42 -9.38 36.03
CA ASP A 30 1.05 -8.41 36.94
C ASP A 30 1.08 -6.95 36.40
N GLU A 31 0.48 -6.67 35.22
CA GLU A 31 0.46 -5.32 34.68
C GLU A 31 -0.89 -4.62 34.95
N PRO A 32 -0.90 -3.33 35.34
CA PRO A 32 -2.13 -2.59 35.52
C PRO A 32 -2.87 -2.43 34.19
N GLU A 33 -4.22 -2.33 34.24
CA GLU A 33 -5.02 -2.01 33.07
C GLU A 33 -4.46 -0.75 32.37
N ARG A 34 -3.97 -0.91 31.13
CA ARG A 34 -3.45 0.20 30.35
C ARG A 34 -4.55 0.78 29.48
N GLN A 35 -4.85 2.04 29.68
CA GLN A 35 -5.74 2.79 28.82
C GLN A 35 -4.96 3.86 28.09
N ALA A 36 -5.17 3.94 26.75
CA ALA A 36 -4.63 4.98 25.90
C ALA A 36 -5.74 5.62 25.07
N THR A 37 -5.54 6.86 24.64
CA THR A 37 -6.47 7.55 23.75
C THR A 37 -5.72 8.10 22.54
N VAL A 38 -6.37 8.06 21.38
CA VAL A 38 -5.83 8.61 20.12
C VAL A 38 -6.94 9.39 19.42
N PRO A 39 -6.74 10.67 19.06
CA PRO A 39 -7.73 11.41 18.28
C PRO A 39 -8.04 10.68 16.96
N ILE A 40 -9.32 10.55 16.62
CA ILE A 40 -9.77 9.87 15.39
C ILE A 40 -9.15 10.53 14.15
N GLU A 41 -9.03 11.84 14.13
CA GLU A 41 -8.45 12.61 13.04
C GLU A 41 -6.96 12.28 12.77
N ASP A 42 -6.24 11.79 13.78
CA ASP A 42 -4.83 11.39 13.66
C ASP A 42 -4.66 9.96 13.11
N ILE A 43 -5.75 9.19 12.97
CA ILE A 43 -5.66 7.78 12.59
C ILE A 43 -5.83 7.63 11.08
N GLY A 44 -4.86 6.99 10.44
CA GLY A 44 -4.89 6.68 9.01
C GLY A 44 -5.16 5.21 8.69
N VAL A 45 -4.57 4.32 9.49
CA VAL A 45 -4.70 2.88 9.33
C VAL A 45 -4.87 2.23 10.70
N VAL A 46 -5.79 1.28 10.81
CA VAL A 46 -5.97 0.41 11.98
C VAL A 46 -5.86 -1.03 11.51
N VAL A 47 -5.02 -1.81 12.17
CA VAL A 47 -4.86 -3.26 11.90
C VAL A 47 -5.36 -4.03 13.12
N LEU A 48 -6.37 -4.88 12.91
CA LEU A 48 -6.98 -5.74 13.91
C LEU A 48 -6.42 -7.16 13.69
N ASP A 49 -5.43 -7.54 14.52
CA ASP A 49 -4.64 -8.77 14.35
C ASP A 49 -4.76 -9.71 15.56
N HIS A 50 -5.91 -9.70 16.22
CA HIS A 50 -6.21 -10.64 17.30
C HIS A 50 -7.71 -10.97 17.36
N ARG A 51 -8.04 -12.26 17.59
CA ARG A 51 -9.45 -12.75 17.59
C ARG A 51 -10.30 -12.19 18.75
N GLN A 52 -9.68 -11.76 19.84
CA GLN A 52 -10.37 -11.21 21.04
C GLN A 52 -10.37 -9.67 21.04
N ILE A 53 -10.30 -9.03 19.89
CA ILE A 53 -10.50 -7.58 19.81
C ILE A 53 -11.99 -7.31 19.77
N THR A 54 -12.46 -6.49 20.72
CA THR A 54 -13.82 -5.93 20.70
C THR A 54 -13.77 -4.49 20.23
N LEU A 55 -14.54 -4.16 19.21
CA LEU A 55 -14.65 -2.82 18.64
C LEU A 55 -16.11 -2.36 18.71
N THR A 56 -16.37 -1.25 19.40
CA THR A 56 -17.73 -0.69 19.44
C THR A 56 -18.14 -0.11 18.09
N HIS A 57 -19.44 -0.18 17.76
CA HIS A 57 -19.96 0.43 16.52
C HIS A 57 -19.62 1.92 16.43
N GLY A 58 -19.70 2.67 17.52
CA GLY A 58 -19.34 4.09 17.54
C GLY A 58 -17.87 4.36 17.17
N ALA A 59 -16.94 3.52 17.65
CA ALA A 59 -15.53 3.62 17.27
C ALA A 59 -15.32 3.26 15.79
N LEU A 60 -15.96 2.20 15.31
CA LEU A 60 -15.88 1.78 13.90
C LEU A 60 -16.41 2.87 12.97
N SER A 61 -17.59 3.40 13.25
CA SER A 61 -18.23 4.48 12.49
C SER A 61 -17.35 5.74 12.43
N ALA A 62 -16.78 6.16 13.57
CA ALA A 62 -15.91 7.33 13.64
C ALA A 62 -14.59 7.12 12.86
N LEU A 63 -13.98 5.94 12.92
CA LEU A 63 -12.79 5.63 12.15
C LEU A 63 -13.05 5.72 10.64
N VAL A 64 -14.17 5.14 10.19
CA VAL A 64 -14.56 5.17 8.78
C VAL A 64 -14.88 6.61 8.33
N ALA A 65 -15.65 7.37 9.11
CA ALA A 65 -15.94 8.77 8.83
C ALA A 65 -14.67 9.65 8.80
N GLY A 66 -13.65 9.33 9.60
CA GLY A 66 -12.34 9.95 9.60
C GLY A 66 -11.44 9.52 8.44
N ASN A 67 -11.98 8.72 7.50
CA ASN A 67 -11.25 8.12 6.37
C ASN A 67 -10.03 7.30 6.85
N ALA A 68 -10.17 6.54 7.93
CA ALA A 68 -9.20 5.54 8.33
C ALA A 68 -9.47 4.22 7.59
N ALA A 69 -8.41 3.56 7.11
CA ALA A 69 -8.50 2.19 6.60
C ALA A 69 -8.48 1.22 7.79
N VAL A 70 -9.50 0.37 7.93
CA VAL A 70 -9.53 -0.66 8.98
C VAL A 70 -9.28 -2.02 8.33
N ILE A 71 -8.18 -2.65 8.69
CA ILE A 71 -7.71 -3.95 8.19
C ILE A 71 -8.03 -5.01 9.22
N THR A 72 -8.59 -6.15 8.80
CA THR A 72 -8.73 -7.34 9.63
C THR A 72 -7.77 -8.42 9.13
N CYS A 73 -7.20 -9.18 10.07
CA CYS A 73 -6.30 -10.30 9.76
C CYS A 73 -6.98 -11.64 10.06
N ASP A 74 -6.53 -12.70 9.37
CA ASP A 74 -6.95 -14.08 9.61
C ASP A 74 -6.17 -14.75 10.76
N ASP A 75 -6.41 -16.04 10.99
CA ASP A 75 -5.72 -16.84 12.01
C ASP A 75 -4.21 -17.04 11.72
N ARG A 76 -3.77 -16.77 10.50
CA ARG A 76 -2.36 -16.73 10.10
C ARG A 76 -1.77 -15.33 10.23
N HIS A 77 -2.54 -14.42 10.80
CA HIS A 77 -2.16 -13.02 10.97
C HIS A 77 -1.93 -12.27 9.65
N MET A 78 -2.52 -12.73 8.55
CA MET A 78 -2.43 -12.09 7.24
C MET A 78 -3.66 -11.19 7.00
N PRO A 79 -3.47 -9.99 6.44
CA PRO A 79 -4.57 -9.10 6.09
C PRO A 79 -5.53 -9.74 5.08
N VAL A 80 -6.81 -9.92 5.47
CA VAL A 80 -7.86 -10.56 4.65
C VAL A 80 -9.06 -9.66 4.40
N GLY A 81 -9.26 -8.62 5.22
CA GLY A 81 -10.38 -7.69 5.07
C GLY A 81 -9.94 -6.23 5.16
N LEU A 82 -10.64 -5.38 4.44
CA LEU A 82 -10.41 -3.93 4.45
C LEU A 82 -11.73 -3.19 4.43
N LEU A 83 -11.97 -2.36 5.47
CA LEU A 83 -13.12 -1.46 5.55
C LEU A 83 -12.68 -0.04 5.18
N LEU A 84 -13.41 0.57 4.26
CA LEU A 84 -13.20 1.92 3.75
C LEU A 84 -14.52 2.71 3.79
N PRO A 85 -14.49 4.06 3.76
CA PRO A 85 -15.69 4.87 3.65
C PRO A 85 -16.50 4.54 2.39
N LEU A 86 -17.83 4.55 2.51
CA LEU A 86 -18.75 4.47 1.38
C LEU A 86 -18.73 5.77 0.57
N GLU A 87 -18.67 6.91 1.29
CA GLU A 87 -18.60 8.27 0.72
C GLU A 87 -17.28 8.91 1.16
N GLY A 88 -16.29 8.87 0.27
CA GLY A 88 -14.94 9.37 0.56
C GLY A 88 -14.64 10.76 -0.01
N HIS A 89 -15.53 11.32 -0.88
CA HIS A 89 -15.27 12.55 -1.60
C HIS A 89 -16.56 13.30 -1.95
N THR A 90 -16.56 14.64 -1.86
CA THR A 90 -17.75 15.48 -2.07
C THR A 90 -18.34 15.40 -3.48
N VAL A 91 -17.51 15.20 -4.51
CA VAL A 91 -17.92 15.04 -5.92
C VAL A 91 -17.74 13.61 -6.41
N GLN A 92 -17.95 12.64 -5.54
CA GLN A 92 -17.67 11.22 -5.80
C GLN A 92 -18.42 10.70 -7.03
N SER A 93 -19.68 11.06 -7.21
CA SER A 93 -20.50 10.61 -8.36
C SER A 93 -19.90 11.05 -9.71
N GLU A 94 -19.44 12.30 -9.78
CA GLU A 94 -18.77 12.85 -10.97
C GLU A 94 -17.46 12.08 -11.24
N ARG A 95 -16.63 11.89 -10.20
CA ARG A 95 -15.38 11.14 -10.31
C ARG A 95 -15.58 9.68 -10.76
N PHE A 96 -16.67 9.04 -10.31
CA PHE A 96 -17.01 7.69 -10.76
C PHE A 96 -17.39 7.69 -12.25
N GLN A 97 -18.14 8.69 -12.71
CA GLN A 97 -18.49 8.83 -14.15
C GLN A 97 -17.24 9.05 -14.99
N ASP A 98 -16.32 9.93 -14.57
CA ASP A 98 -15.05 10.17 -15.26
C ASP A 98 -14.21 8.89 -15.36
N GLN A 99 -14.11 8.14 -14.26
CA GLN A 99 -13.36 6.88 -14.22
C GLN A 99 -13.99 5.80 -15.11
N LEU A 100 -15.32 5.65 -15.08
CA LEU A 100 -16.07 4.70 -15.91
C LEU A 100 -15.97 5.07 -17.40
N GLY A 101 -16.13 6.37 -17.71
CA GLY A 101 -16.07 6.92 -19.07
C GLY A 101 -14.66 6.99 -19.66
N ALA A 102 -13.61 6.73 -18.85
CA ALA A 102 -12.23 6.80 -19.31
C ALA A 102 -11.97 5.86 -20.50
N SER A 103 -11.51 6.44 -21.60
CA SER A 103 -11.29 5.70 -22.86
C SER A 103 -10.14 4.67 -22.72
N LEU A 104 -10.21 3.59 -23.50
CA LEU A 104 -9.16 2.58 -23.52
C LEU A 104 -7.76 3.16 -23.88
N PRO A 105 -7.63 4.11 -24.86
CA PRO A 105 -6.35 4.77 -25.11
C PRO A 105 -5.81 5.51 -23.89
N LEU A 106 -6.66 6.21 -23.14
CA LEU A 106 -6.25 6.90 -21.90
C LEU A 106 -5.75 5.87 -20.87
N LYS A 107 -6.51 4.82 -20.59
CA LYS A 107 -6.11 3.76 -19.65
C LYS A 107 -4.76 3.14 -20.04
N LYS A 108 -4.53 2.85 -21.32
CA LYS A 108 -3.25 2.34 -21.82
C LYS A 108 -2.09 3.33 -21.64
N GLN A 109 -2.31 4.63 -21.80
CA GLN A 109 -1.29 5.65 -21.55
C GLN A 109 -0.96 5.80 -20.06
N LEU A 110 -1.97 5.73 -19.20
CA LEU A 110 -1.78 5.77 -17.75
C LEU A 110 -1.01 4.52 -17.27
N TRP A 111 -1.35 3.33 -17.81
CA TRP A 111 -0.61 2.10 -17.54
C TRP A 111 0.84 2.16 -17.98
N GLN A 112 1.11 2.71 -19.15
CA GLN A 112 2.49 2.95 -19.61
C GLN A 112 3.29 3.75 -18.58
N GLN A 113 2.74 4.84 -18.04
CA GLN A 113 3.42 5.67 -17.04
C GLN A 113 3.67 4.89 -15.75
N THR A 114 2.70 4.07 -15.32
CA THR A 114 2.81 3.20 -14.14
C THR A 114 3.97 2.23 -14.29
N VAL A 115 4.04 1.50 -15.41
CA VAL A 115 5.10 0.53 -15.70
C VAL A 115 6.47 1.21 -15.81
N GLN A 116 6.55 2.33 -16.52
CA GLN A 116 7.78 3.11 -16.63
C GLN A 116 8.34 3.49 -15.26
N GLN A 117 7.48 4.00 -14.38
CA GLN A 117 7.92 4.43 -13.05
C GLN A 117 8.25 3.25 -12.14
N LYS A 118 7.49 2.15 -12.22
CA LYS A 118 7.83 0.90 -11.52
C LYS A 118 9.23 0.43 -11.87
N ILE A 119 9.54 0.32 -13.16
CA ILE A 119 10.86 -0.16 -13.63
C ILE A 119 11.97 0.78 -13.18
N ARG A 120 11.76 2.11 -13.22
CA ARG A 120 12.75 3.08 -12.75
C ARG A 120 13.04 2.93 -11.24
N ASN A 121 11.99 2.76 -10.44
CA ASN A 121 12.15 2.58 -9.00
C ASN A 121 12.80 1.23 -8.67
N GLN A 122 12.47 0.16 -9.40
CA GLN A 122 13.15 -1.13 -9.28
C GLN A 122 14.64 -1.02 -9.62
N ALA A 123 14.98 -0.30 -10.70
CA ALA A 123 16.36 -0.07 -11.10
C ALA A 123 17.13 0.72 -10.03
N ALA A 124 16.53 1.79 -9.52
CA ALA A 124 17.13 2.60 -8.46
C ALA A 124 17.41 1.77 -7.19
N LEU A 125 16.46 0.92 -6.79
CA LEU A 125 16.62 0.05 -5.62
C LEU A 125 17.74 -0.98 -5.81
N LEU A 126 17.82 -1.65 -6.95
CA LEU A 126 18.92 -2.62 -7.21
C LEU A 126 20.30 -1.93 -7.18
N ARG A 127 20.40 -0.72 -7.72
CA ARG A 127 21.64 0.05 -7.65
C ARG A 127 21.97 0.48 -6.23
N GLU A 128 20.97 0.91 -5.45
CA GLU A 128 21.14 1.31 -4.05
C GLU A 128 21.62 0.13 -3.17
N LEU A 129 20.95 -1.03 -3.29
CA LEU A 129 21.22 -2.17 -2.40
C LEU A 129 22.45 -3.00 -2.79
N HIS A 130 22.70 -3.14 -4.09
CA HIS A 130 23.65 -4.12 -4.60
C HIS A 130 24.72 -3.55 -5.55
N GLY A 131 24.65 -2.25 -5.88
CA GLY A 131 25.57 -1.61 -6.84
C GLY A 131 25.49 -2.18 -8.27
N ILE A 132 24.35 -2.82 -8.64
CA ILE A 132 24.18 -3.51 -9.93
C ILE A 132 24.04 -2.47 -11.04
N GLU A 133 24.67 -2.75 -12.18
CA GLU A 133 24.46 -2.00 -13.41
C GLU A 133 23.05 -2.22 -13.98
N VAL A 134 22.26 -1.15 -14.04
CA VAL A 134 20.82 -1.17 -14.39
C VAL A 134 20.51 -0.46 -15.71
N GLY A 135 21.51 -0.25 -16.57
CA GLY A 135 21.33 0.38 -17.87
C GLY A 135 20.31 -0.29 -18.78
N ASN A 136 20.18 -1.62 -18.68
CA ASN A 136 19.14 -2.41 -19.34
C ASN A 136 17.72 -2.02 -18.85
N MET A 137 17.53 -1.85 -17.54
CA MET A 137 16.23 -1.48 -16.96
C MET A 137 15.83 -0.05 -17.35
N HIS A 138 16.77 0.89 -17.36
CA HIS A 138 16.50 2.26 -17.84
C HIS A 138 16.06 2.28 -19.29
N ARG A 139 16.69 1.44 -20.16
CA ARG A 139 16.25 1.28 -21.54
C ARG A 139 14.85 0.70 -21.62
N TRP A 140 14.58 -0.40 -20.90
CA TRP A 140 13.23 -0.98 -20.87
C TRP A 140 12.18 0.03 -20.40
N ALA A 141 12.45 0.79 -19.34
CA ALA A 141 11.54 1.83 -18.89
C ALA A 141 11.23 2.87 -19.98
N SER A 142 12.22 3.25 -20.78
CA SER A 142 12.05 4.19 -21.90
C SER A 142 11.28 3.58 -23.07
N ASP A 143 11.46 2.29 -23.32
CA ASP A 143 10.88 1.55 -24.46
C ASP A 143 9.44 1.07 -24.18
N VAL A 144 8.91 1.20 -22.95
CA VAL A 144 7.52 0.84 -22.63
C VAL A 144 6.56 1.62 -23.51
N ARG A 145 5.78 0.91 -24.32
CA ARG A 145 4.74 1.47 -25.19
C ARG A 145 3.39 1.53 -24.47
N SER A 146 2.45 2.25 -25.06
CA SER A 146 1.06 2.36 -24.57
C SER A 146 0.46 0.96 -24.29
N GLY A 147 0.04 0.73 -23.04
CA GLY A 147 -0.48 -0.54 -22.57
C GLY A 147 0.56 -1.64 -22.38
N ASP A 148 1.86 -1.31 -22.41
CA ASP A 148 2.97 -2.27 -22.30
C ASP A 148 2.85 -3.48 -23.25
N SER A 149 2.53 -3.23 -24.52
CA SER A 149 2.26 -4.28 -25.51
C SER A 149 3.41 -5.25 -25.75
N THR A 150 4.61 -4.91 -25.33
CA THR A 150 5.83 -5.75 -25.43
C THR A 150 6.19 -6.45 -24.13
N ASN A 151 5.36 -6.31 -23.09
CA ASN A 151 5.50 -6.94 -21.78
C ASN A 151 6.87 -6.68 -21.12
N LEU A 152 7.33 -5.43 -21.20
CA LEU A 152 8.59 -5.01 -20.57
C LEU A 152 8.51 -5.01 -19.05
N GLU A 153 7.30 -4.86 -18.49
CA GLU A 153 7.05 -5.03 -17.07
C GLU A 153 7.50 -6.41 -16.57
N ALA A 154 7.05 -7.49 -17.23
CA ALA A 154 7.40 -8.85 -16.83
C ALA A 154 8.89 -9.12 -17.01
N ARG A 155 9.49 -8.60 -18.10
CA ARG A 155 10.93 -8.72 -18.35
C ARG A 155 11.75 -8.02 -17.25
N ALA A 156 11.38 -6.81 -16.89
CA ALA A 156 12.03 -6.06 -15.82
C ALA A 156 11.85 -6.74 -14.45
N ALA A 157 10.64 -7.25 -14.17
CA ALA A 157 10.36 -7.99 -12.95
C ALA A 157 11.18 -9.27 -12.82
N ALA A 158 11.35 -10.04 -13.91
CA ALA A 158 12.19 -11.23 -13.91
C ALA A 158 13.65 -10.91 -13.58
N PHE A 159 14.21 -9.87 -14.21
CA PHE A 159 15.56 -9.40 -13.90
C PHE A 159 15.66 -8.89 -12.46
N TYR A 160 14.72 -8.05 -12.03
CA TYR A 160 14.68 -7.50 -10.68
C TYR A 160 14.69 -8.58 -9.61
N TRP A 161 13.80 -9.56 -9.68
CA TRP A 161 13.73 -10.63 -8.69
C TRP A 161 14.93 -11.57 -8.71
N SER A 162 15.57 -11.78 -9.87
CA SER A 162 16.79 -12.58 -9.94
C SER A 162 17.99 -11.92 -9.23
N GLN A 163 17.94 -10.60 -9.02
CA GLN A 163 19.03 -9.84 -8.41
C GLN A 163 18.71 -9.41 -6.96
N MET A 164 17.43 -9.43 -6.56
CA MET A 164 16.96 -8.79 -5.33
C MET A 164 17.45 -9.48 -4.06
N PHE A 165 17.58 -10.81 -4.07
CA PHE A 165 18.00 -11.61 -2.93
C PHE A 165 19.21 -12.48 -3.30
N PRO A 166 20.43 -11.92 -3.36
CA PRO A 166 21.61 -12.66 -3.82
C PRO A 166 21.98 -13.85 -2.93
N THR A 167 21.57 -13.83 -1.65
CA THR A 167 21.75 -14.97 -0.72
C THR A 167 20.72 -16.09 -0.91
N LEU A 168 19.69 -15.87 -1.74
CA LEU A 168 18.61 -16.81 -2.03
C LEU A 168 18.50 -17.03 -3.55
N PRO A 169 19.46 -17.71 -4.19
CA PRO A 169 19.56 -17.78 -5.67
C PRO A 169 18.37 -18.47 -6.35
N SER A 170 17.60 -19.28 -5.61
CA SER A 170 16.38 -19.94 -6.11
C SER A 170 15.10 -19.15 -5.81
N PHE A 171 15.22 -17.89 -5.33
CA PHE A 171 14.04 -17.10 -4.99
C PHE A 171 13.15 -16.86 -6.21
N THR A 172 11.88 -17.16 -6.03
CA THR A 172 10.80 -16.84 -6.97
C THR A 172 9.70 -16.08 -6.25
N ARG A 173 9.28 -14.95 -6.81
CA ARG A 173 8.19 -14.17 -6.25
C ARG A 173 6.86 -14.93 -6.39
N SER A 174 6.23 -15.22 -5.25
CA SER A 174 4.97 -15.97 -5.16
C SER A 174 4.00 -15.34 -4.17
N ARG A 175 2.69 -15.49 -4.40
CA ARG A 175 1.65 -15.09 -3.45
C ARG A 175 1.52 -16.08 -2.29
N GLU A 176 1.86 -17.33 -2.50
CA GLU A 176 1.73 -18.44 -1.53
C GLU A 176 3.12 -18.93 -1.06
N GLY A 177 4.15 -18.18 -1.37
CA GLY A 177 5.52 -18.58 -1.03
C GLY A 177 5.88 -18.29 0.43
N ASP A 178 6.76 -19.15 0.96
CA ASP A 178 7.39 -18.98 2.26
C ASP A 178 8.30 -17.73 2.32
N TYR A 179 9.05 -17.58 3.39
CA TYR A 179 10.03 -16.51 3.54
C TYR A 179 10.98 -16.38 2.32
N PRO A 180 11.25 -15.16 1.78
CA PRO A 180 10.74 -13.86 2.26
C PRO A 180 9.42 -13.42 1.60
N ASN A 181 8.74 -14.28 0.83
CA ASN A 181 7.47 -13.94 0.19
C ASN A 181 6.38 -13.54 1.20
N ALA A 182 6.34 -14.19 2.38
CA ALA A 182 5.38 -13.85 3.43
C ALA A 182 5.53 -12.40 3.90
N LEU A 183 6.79 -11.90 4.06
CA LEU A 183 7.08 -10.52 4.43
C LEU A 183 6.65 -9.54 3.34
N LEU A 184 6.98 -9.85 2.08
CA LEU A 184 6.56 -9.06 0.92
C LEU A 184 5.04 -9.00 0.81
N ASN A 185 4.35 -10.13 0.99
CA ASN A 185 2.89 -10.20 0.93
C ASN A 185 2.23 -9.37 2.03
N TYR A 186 2.74 -9.44 3.26
CA TYR A 186 2.26 -8.64 4.38
C TYR A 186 2.46 -7.14 4.10
N GLY A 187 3.67 -6.73 3.73
CA GLY A 187 3.98 -5.33 3.40
C GLY A 187 3.13 -4.79 2.23
N TYR A 188 2.92 -5.60 1.19
CA TYR A 188 2.05 -5.22 0.06
C TYR A 188 0.57 -5.14 0.44
N ALA A 189 0.10 -5.94 1.40
CA ALA A 189 -1.28 -5.81 1.89
C ALA A 189 -1.48 -4.48 2.63
N ILE A 190 -0.51 -4.04 3.43
CA ILE A 190 -0.53 -2.71 4.07
C ILE A 190 -0.45 -1.60 3.01
N LEU A 191 0.44 -1.71 2.03
CA LEU A 191 0.55 -0.75 0.93
C LEU A 191 -0.76 -0.64 0.14
N ARG A 192 -1.39 -1.78 -0.19
CA ARG A 192 -2.71 -1.82 -0.86
C ARG A 192 -3.77 -1.06 -0.07
N ALA A 193 -3.82 -1.25 1.25
CA ALA A 193 -4.79 -0.55 2.10
C ALA A 193 -4.55 0.97 2.10
N VAL A 194 -3.29 1.41 2.14
CA VAL A 194 -2.93 2.84 2.04
C VAL A 194 -3.36 3.43 0.70
N VAL A 195 -3.08 2.74 -0.41
CA VAL A 195 -3.46 3.19 -1.75
C VAL A 195 -4.99 3.15 -1.95
N ALA A 196 -5.67 2.09 -1.51
CA ALA A 196 -7.13 1.99 -1.58
C ALA A 196 -7.82 3.12 -0.80
N ARG A 197 -7.33 3.41 0.41
CA ARG A 197 -7.77 4.56 1.20
C ARG A 197 -7.58 5.89 0.45
N ALA A 198 -6.43 6.08 -0.16
CA ALA A 198 -6.13 7.29 -0.92
C ALA A 198 -7.04 7.43 -2.17
N LEU A 199 -7.34 6.33 -2.86
CA LEU A 199 -8.27 6.28 -3.99
C LEU A 199 -9.68 6.71 -3.57
N VAL A 200 -10.21 6.13 -2.47
CA VAL A 200 -11.53 6.50 -1.93
C VAL A 200 -11.55 7.98 -1.53
N GLY A 201 -10.49 8.46 -0.84
CA GLY A 201 -10.35 9.88 -0.49
C GLY A 201 -10.21 10.82 -1.70
N SER A 202 -9.86 10.31 -2.89
CA SER A 202 -9.83 11.04 -4.16
C SER A 202 -11.12 10.86 -5.00
N GLY A 203 -12.14 10.18 -4.46
CA GLY A 203 -13.40 9.90 -5.12
C GLY A 203 -13.31 8.82 -6.20
N LEU A 204 -12.35 7.91 -6.13
CA LEU A 204 -12.16 6.84 -7.11
C LEU A 204 -12.55 5.46 -6.55
N LEU A 205 -13.05 4.58 -7.43
CA LEU A 205 -13.35 3.19 -7.12
C LEU A 205 -12.07 2.35 -7.15
N PRO A 206 -11.64 1.75 -6.03
CA PRO A 206 -10.43 0.93 -6.00
C PRO A 206 -10.49 -0.33 -6.87
N THR A 207 -11.71 -0.75 -7.24
CA THR A 207 -11.98 -1.99 -8.00
C THR A 207 -11.70 -1.86 -9.49
N LEU A 208 -11.91 -0.67 -10.08
CA LEU A 208 -11.86 -0.50 -11.54
C LEU A 208 -10.47 -0.12 -12.01
N GLY A 209 -9.65 -1.12 -12.31
CA GLY A 209 -8.27 -0.95 -12.77
C GLY A 209 -8.14 -0.24 -14.11
N ILE A 210 -6.95 0.36 -14.32
CA ILE A 210 -6.53 0.89 -15.61
C ILE A 210 -5.96 -0.21 -16.51
N HIS A 211 -5.45 -1.29 -15.91
CA HIS A 211 -4.87 -2.44 -16.61
C HIS A 211 -5.43 -3.77 -16.09
N HIS A 212 -5.36 -4.06 -14.79
CA HIS A 212 -5.86 -5.31 -14.24
C HIS A 212 -7.39 -5.36 -14.20
N HIS A 213 -7.95 -6.49 -14.66
CA HIS A 213 -9.40 -6.71 -14.77
C HIS A 213 -9.84 -8.07 -14.20
N ASN A 214 -9.15 -8.57 -13.17
CA ASN A 214 -9.53 -9.84 -12.56
C ASN A 214 -10.86 -9.68 -11.80
N ARG A 215 -11.91 -10.43 -12.23
CA ARG A 215 -13.25 -10.40 -11.62
C ARG A 215 -13.29 -10.76 -10.13
N TYR A 216 -12.29 -11.47 -9.64
CA TYR A 216 -12.18 -11.88 -8.24
C TYR A 216 -11.37 -10.89 -7.39
N ASN A 217 -10.78 -9.87 -7.99
CA ASN A 217 -9.98 -8.88 -7.29
C ASN A 217 -10.76 -7.58 -7.09
N ALA A 218 -11.17 -7.31 -5.85
CA ALA A 218 -11.88 -6.09 -5.50
C ALA A 218 -11.01 -4.82 -5.53
N TYR A 219 -9.70 -4.93 -5.75
CA TYR A 219 -8.72 -3.85 -5.61
C TYR A 219 -7.87 -3.67 -6.86
N CYS A 220 -8.38 -3.95 -8.06
CA CYS A 220 -7.59 -3.88 -9.30
C CYS A 220 -6.92 -2.51 -9.50
N LEU A 221 -7.61 -1.39 -9.24
CA LEU A 221 -7.00 -0.06 -9.37
C LEU A 221 -5.97 0.21 -8.28
N ALA A 222 -6.22 -0.25 -7.06
CA ALA A 222 -5.23 -0.12 -6.00
C ALA A 222 -3.96 -0.90 -6.34
N ASP A 223 -4.09 -2.10 -6.90
CA ASP A 223 -2.96 -2.92 -7.35
C ASP A 223 -2.20 -2.25 -8.51
N ASP A 224 -2.91 -1.63 -9.48
CA ASP A 224 -2.29 -0.88 -10.56
C ASP A 224 -1.48 0.32 -10.04
N VAL A 225 -2.10 1.13 -9.18
CA VAL A 225 -1.50 2.37 -8.67
C VAL A 225 -0.34 2.11 -7.70
N MET A 226 -0.37 1.00 -6.97
CA MET A 226 0.69 0.68 -6.01
C MET A 226 1.99 0.17 -6.65
N GLU A 227 1.99 -0.22 -7.93
CA GLU A 227 3.16 -0.81 -8.59
C GLU A 227 4.46 0.02 -8.45
N PRO A 228 4.47 1.35 -8.66
CA PRO A 228 5.66 2.17 -8.45
C PRO A 228 6.09 2.31 -6.97
N TYR A 229 5.20 1.97 -6.03
CA TYR A 229 5.48 2.01 -4.59
C TYR A 229 6.05 0.70 -4.05
N ARG A 230 5.86 -0.43 -4.76
CA ARG A 230 6.34 -1.75 -4.31
C ARG A 230 7.83 -1.76 -3.95
N PRO A 231 8.75 -1.14 -4.71
CA PRO A 231 10.17 -1.13 -4.36
C PRO A 231 10.49 -0.53 -2.99
N TYR A 232 9.68 0.38 -2.47
CA TYR A 232 9.87 0.90 -1.10
C TYR A 232 9.57 -0.15 -0.03
N VAL A 233 8.57 -1.01 -0.27
CA VAL A 233 8.28 -2.16 0.59
C VAL A 233 9.39 -3.20 0.47
N ASP A 234 9.87 -3.45 -0.74
CA ASP A 234 10.95 -4.41 -1.00
C ASP A 234 12.22 -4.01 -0.27
N ARG A 235 12.58 -2.70 -0.30
CA ARG A 235 13.68 -2.15 0.50
C ARG A 235 13.50 -2.41 1.99
N LEU A 236 12.31 -2.14 2.53
CA LEU A 236 12.01 -2.37 3.94
C LEU A 236 12.14 -3.85 4.30
N VAL A 237 11.70 -4.75 3.44
CA VAL A 237 11.83 -6.20 3.64
C VAL A 237 13.30 -6.60 3.69
N VAL A 238 14.12 -6.17 2.73
CA VAL A 238 15.57 -6.46 2.73
C VAL A 238 16.24 -5.94 4.01
N GLN A 239 15.93 -4.72 4.43
CA GLN A 239 16.45 -4.15 5.68
C GLN A 239 16.01 -4.96 6.89
N THR A 240 14.74 -5.38 6.92
CA THR A 240 14.21 -6.22 8.00
C THR A 240 14.90 -7.58 8.06
N MET A 241 15.14 -8.21 6.90
CA MET A 241 15.88 -9.47 6.81
C MET A 241 17.32 -9.36 7.29
N ALA A 242 17.99 -8.24 7.04
CA ALA A 242 19.36 -8.01 7.48
C ALA A 242 19.48 -7.83 9.00
N GLU A 243 18.43 -7.35 9.66
CA GLU A 243 18.43 -7.04 11.09
C GLU A 243 17.76 -8.13 11.95
N CYS A 244 16.87 -8.93 11.37
CA CYS A 244 16.13 -10.00 12.04
C CYS A 244 16.54 -11.36 11.45
N CYS A 245 17.00 -12.28 12.30
CA CYS A 245 17.36 -13.64 11.87
C CYS A 245 16.15 -14.58 11.72
N ASP A 246 14.95 -14.09 12.03
CA ASP A 246 13.71 -14.89 12.00
C ASP A 246 13.23 -15.13 10.57
N VAL A 247 12.82 -16.35 10.28
CA VAL A 247 12.23 -16.75 9.00
C VAL A 247 10.70 -16.69 9.00
N GLU A 248 10.08 -16.36 10.13
CA GLU A 248 8.64 -16.23 10.32
C GLU A 248 8.23 -14.75 10.49
N VAL A 249 6.97 -14.45 10.24
CA VAL A 249 6.42 -13.09 10.42
C VAL A 249 6.11 -12.85 11.91
N THR A 250 7.16 -12.59 12.69
CA THR A 250 7.06 -12.29 14.14
C THR A 250 6.40 -10.93 14.40
N THR A 251 6.02 -10.67 15.66
CA THR A 251 5.45 -9.37 16.06
C THR A 251 6.41 -8.21 15.78
N ASP A 252 7.70 -8.38 15.93
CA ASP A 252 8.70 -7.34 15.68
C ASP A 252 8.85 -7.07 14.17
N ILE A 253 8.85 -8.10 13.34
CA ILE A 253 8.82 -7.97 11.88
C ILE A 253 7.55 -7.25 11.44
N LYS A 254 6.37 -7.63 11.97
CA LYS A 254 5.11 -6.92 11.68
C LYS A 254 5.18 -5.44 12.05
N ARG A 255 5.72 -5.12 13.24
CA ARG A 255 5.89 -3.73 13.68
C ARG A 255 6.71 -2.91 12.69
N ARG A 256 7.78 -3.49 12.12
CA ARG A 256 8.57 -2.85 11.06
C ARG A 256 7.78 -2.69 9.77
N LEU A 257 7.10 -3.73 9.29
CA LEU A 257 6.30 -3.65 8.07
C LEU A 257 5.12 -2.69 8.18
N LEU A 258 4.59 -2.47 9.39
CA LEU A 258 3.56 -1.47 9.67
C LEU A 258 4.06 -0.01 9.54
N THR A 259 5.37 0.22 9.37
CA THR A 259 5.91 1.55 9.06
C THR A 259 5.72 1.95 7.59
N VAL A 260 5.27 1.05 6.71
CA VAL A 260 5.03 1.33 5.27
C VAL A 260 4.30 2.66 5.02
N PRO A 261 3.23 3.04 5.73
CA PRO A 261 2.54 4.31 5.50
C PRO A 261 3.40 5.55 5.76
N THR A 262 4.41 5.44 6.61
CA THR A 262 5.30 6.54 7.02
C THR A 262 6.67 6.50 6.35
N LEU A 263 6.95 5.53 5.48
CA LEU A 263 8.20 5.49 4.72
C LEU A 263 8.40 6.80 3.97
N GLU A 264 9.60 7.33 4.02
CA GLU A 264 9.95 8.51 3.24
C GLU A 264 10.07 8.17 1.76
N VAL A 265 9.34 8.90 0.94
CA VAL A 265 9.39 8.82 -0.52
C VAL A 265 9.61 10.22 -1.10
N ARG A 266 10.15 10.29 -2.31
CA ARG A 266 10.28 11.56 -3.05
C ARG A 266 9.15 11.63 -4.08
N ILE A 267 8.35 12.70 -4.07
CA ILE A 267 7.29 12.96 -5.06
C ILE A 267 7.27 14.45 -5.43
N GLY A 268 7.24 14.76 -6.72
CA GLY A 268 7.29 16.16 -7.19
C GLY A 268 8.52 16.92 -6.69
N GLY A 269 9.67 16.24 -6.53
CA GLY A 269 10.91 16.81 -6.02
C GLY A 269 10.97 16.98 -4.49
N GLN A 270 9.91 16.69 -3.75
CA GLN A 270 9.82 16.86 -2.29
C GLN A 270 9.81 15.52 -1.57
N ARG A 271 10.36 15.48 -0.35
CA ARG A 271 10.24 14.33 0.55
C ARG A 271 8.87 14.33 1.22
N SER A 272 8.24 13.19 1.29
CA SER A 272 6.90 13.03 1.84
C SER A 272 6.72 11.64 2.44
N PRO A 273 5.91 11.45 3.48
CA PRO A 273 5.47 10.14 3.90
C PRO A 273 4.70 9.43 2.78
N LEU A 274 4.90 8.12 2.61
CA LEU A 274 4.28 7.32 1.55
C LEU A 274 2.76 7.50 1.50
N MET A 275 2.07 7.54 2.64
CA MET A 275 0.61 7.73 2.68
C MET A 275 0.16 9.09 2.12
N VAL A 276 0.98 10.14 2.28
CA VAL A 276 0.71 11.48 1.73
C VAL A 276 1.00 11.48 0.23
N ALA A 277 2.12 10.87 -0.18
CA ALA A 277 2.46 10.70 -1.60
C ALA A 277 1.39 9.89 -2.34
N ALA A 278 0.85 8.82 -1.73
CA ALA A 278 -0.26 8.06 -2.31
C ALA A 278 -1.49 8.94 -2.57
N SER A 279 -1.82 9.86 -1.65
CA SER A 279 -2.92 10.82 -1.86
C SER A 279 -2.63 11.78 -3.01
N THR A 280 -1.37 12.25 -3.17
CA THR A 280 -0.96 13.07 -4.31
C THR A 280 -1.09 12.30 -5.64
N THR A 281 -0.65 11.03 -5.66
CA THR A 281 -0.78 10.15 -6.83
C THR A 281 -2.23 9.96 -7.22
N THR A 282 -3.10 9.58 -6.28
CA THR A 282 -4.51 9.30 -6.56
C THR A 282 -5.30 10.55 -6.97
N ALA A 283 -5.01 11.71 -6.37
CA ALA A 283 -5.57 12.98 -6.80
C ALA A 283 -5.13 13.38 -8.22
N SER A 284 -3.86 13.11 -8.60
CA SER A 284 -3.40 13.33 -9.97
C SER A 284 -4.06 12.37 -10.97
N LEU A 285 -4.29 11.12 -10.58
CA LEU A 285 -5.01 10.12 -11.38
C LEU A 285 -6.47 10.55 -11.61
N ALA A 286 -7.16 11.05 -10.58
CA ALA A 286 -8.51 11.57 -10.72
C ALA A 286 -8.58 12.70 -11.75
N ARG A 287 -7.60 13.63 -11.74
CA ARG A 287 -7.48 14.67 -12.77
C ARG A 287 -7.15 14.14 -14.15
N CYS A 288 -6.50 12.98 -14.25
CA CYS A 288 -6.31 12.32 -15.55
C CYS A 288 -7.62 11.77 -16.11
N PHE A 289 -8.49 11.21 -15.27
CA PHE A 289 -9.80 10.72 -15.69
C PHE A 289 -10.73 11.85 -16.10
N SER A 290 -10.73 13.00 -15.42
CA SER A 290 -11.50 14.19 -15.81
C SER A 290 -10.94 14.91 -17.04
N GLY A 291 -9.76 14.53 -17.54
CA GLY A 291 -9.10 15.19 -18.68
C GLY A 291 -8.34 16.48 -18.35
N GLU A 292 -8.33 16.90 -17.08
CA GLU A 292 -7.58 18.08 -16.61
C GLU A 292 -6.06 17.88 -16.67
N ASN A 293 -5.60 16.64 -16.58
CA ASN A 293 -4.19 16.29 -16.62
C ASN A 293 -3.96 15.05 -17.49
N ARG A 294 -2.71 14.86 -17.94
CA ARG A 294 -2.31 13.67 -18.73
C ARG A 294 -1.20 12.86 -18.05
N ARG A 295 -0.73 13.28 -16.90
CA ARG A 295 0.35 12.64 -16.18
C ARG A 295 -0.03 12.34 -14.74
N ILE A 296 0.25 11.11 -14.32
CA ILE A 296 0.15 10.70 -12.93
C ILE A 296 1.44 11.13 -12.23
N SER A 297 1.30 11.72 -11.04
CA SER A 297 2.44 12.01 -10.16
C SER A 297 2.77 10.77 -9.35
N TYR A 298 3.86 10.10 -9.68
CA TYR A 298 4.36 8.94 -8.95
C TYR A 298 5.60 9.29 -8.12
N PRO A 299 5.93 8.50 -7.07
CA PRO A 299 7.16 8.67 -6.33
C PRO A 299 8.37 8.19 -7.14
N GLU A 300 9.53 8.81 -6.87
CA GLU A 300 10.82 8.52 -7.49
C GLU A 300 11.82 8.06 -6.42
N MET A 301 12.53 6.98 -6.68
CA MET A 301 13.65 6.47 -5.87
C MET A 301 14.98 7.04 -6.30
#